data_cfe3f263029c75f3b12688003e54428b
#
_entry.id   cfe3f263029c75f3b12688003e54428b
#
_cell.length_a   1.000
_cell.length_b   1.000
_cell.length_c   1.000
_cell.angle_alpha   90.00
_cell.angle_beta   90.00
_cell.angle_gamma   90.00
#
_symmetry.space_group_name_H-M   'P 1'
#
loop_
_entity.id
_entity.type
_entity.pdbx_description
1 polymer ?
#
loop_
_entity_poly.entity_id
_entity_poly.type
_entity_poly.pdbx_seq_one_letter_code
_entity_poly.pdbx_strand_id
1 'polypeptide(L)'
;GAGDAAAALDDQSAFIASLGASRSPRMRDVLATIQADQDAIIRASSRDALVVDGGPGTGKTVVALHRAAYLMHAEQRLSHGGILFVGPHRPYLAYVEDVLPSLGEDSVRVCTVPDMVPEGRDGDRMAEEPDPLCRSLKSGSRLLDAVAAAVRYHEQAPRDRLLVETPWRDVVIEPDAWAEAFDAPAPGTAHNDARDEVWDALIGALVEDHADDDLPARALDRSLRQNTALQRAFVAAWPVLDPAGVIADLWAVPAFLRVCAPWLGDAEREALRREDARAWTRQDLPLLDEARALIGDPAGAHRRRRQEAVTAEEREYRERVLDELLAADDDKESAITGFFFGEDSAGVREMLLDEDALPRLDADALTGPFAHVIVDEAQELSDAEWAMLLRRVPSHSLTIVGDRAQARHGF
;
A
#
# COMPACT_ATOMS: atom_id res chain seq x y z
N GLY A 1 -23.16 11.63 -34.37
CA GLY A 1 -23.63 12.94 -33.91
C GLY A 1 -25.00 12.97 -33.27
N ALA A 2 -26.04 12.33 -33.80
CA ALA A 2 -27.40 12.35 -33.21
C ALA A 2 -27.70 11.10 -32.34
N GLY A 3 -26.98 10.01 -32.54
CA GLY A 3 -27.12 8.77 -31.78
C GLY A 3 -26.46 8.84 -30.39
N ASP A 4 -25.34 9.51 -30.27
CA ASP A 4 -24.58 9.64 -28.99
C ASP A 4 -25.29 10.55 -27.99
N ALA A 5 -26.00 11.59 -28.46
CA ALA A 5 -26.78 12.48 -27.60
C ALA A 5 -28.05 11.80 -27.04
N ALA A 6 -28.66 10.90 -27.80
CA ALA A 6 -29.85 10.15 -27.36
C ALA A 6 -29.49 9.06 -26.35
N ALA A 7 -28.34 8.36 -26.52
CA ALA A 7 -27.84 7.38 -25.56
C ALA A 7 -27.43 8.05 -24.22
N ALA A 8 -26.80 9.23 -24.27
CA ALA A 8 -26.43 9.98 -23.08
C ALA A 8 -27.67 10.50 -22.30
N LEU A 9 -28.78 10.82 -22.99
CA LEU A 9 -30.04 11.23 -22.37
C LEU A 9 -30.81 10.04 -21.75
N ASP A 10 -30.67 8.84 -22.30
CA ASP A 10 -31.30 7.61 -21.78
C ASP A 10 -30.56 7.12 -20.51
N ASP A 11 -29.22 7.17 -20.49
CA ASP A 11 -28.42 6.89 -19.29
C ASP A 11 -28.67 7.92 -18.17
N GLN A 12 -28.92 9.18 -18.55
CA GLN A 12 -29.25 10.25 -17.61
C GLN A 12 -30.59 10.02 -16.93
N SER A 13 -31.61 9.58 -17.68
CA SER A 13 -32.92 9.29 -17.11
C SER A 13 -32.94 8.04 -16.24
N ALA A 14 -32.14 7.01 -16.59
CA ALA A 14 -31.98 5.80 -15.79
C ALA A 14 -31.24 6.08 -14.47
N PHE A 15 -30.19 6.92 -14.48
CA PHE A 15 -29.47 7.32 -13.29
C PHE A 15 -30.33 8.14 -12.33
N ILE A 16 -31.04 9.18 -12.84
CA ILE A 16 -31.98 9.99 -12.05
C ILE A 16 -33.15 9.13 -11.52
N ALA A 17 -33.63 8.16 -12.29
CA ALA A 17 -34.67 7.23 -11.84
C ALA A 17 -34.19 6.29 -10.74
N SER A 18 -32.94 5.80 -10.81
CA SER A 18 -32.31 4.95 -9.77
C SER A 18 -32.10 5.72 -8.46
N LEU A 19 -31.65 6.97 -8.54
CA LEU A 19 -31.52 7.86 -7.40
C LEU A 19 -32.88 8.25 -6.79
N GLY A 20 -33.90 8.44 -7.63
CA GLY A 20 -35.26 8.74 -7.18
C GLY A 20 -36.02 7.56 -6.53
N ALA A 21 -35.55 6.31 -6.75
CA ALA A 21 -36.09 5.12 -6.13
C ALA A 21 -35.57 4.90 -4.68
N SER A 22 -34.57 5.63 -4.24
CA SER A 22 -34.05 5.61 -2.88
C SER A 22 -35.07 6.19 -1.89
N ARG A 23 -35.43 5.41 -0.88
CA ARG A 23 -36.56 5.67 0.02
C ARG A 23 -36.28 6.64 1.20
N SER A 24 -35.07 7.20 1.28
CA SER A 24 -34.69 8.11 2.37
C SER A 24 -35.24 9.54 2.13
N PRO A 25 -36.01 10.15 3.07
CA PRO A 25 -36.47 11.54 2.96
C PRO A 25 -35.33 12.56 2.81
N ARG A 26 -34.17 12.30 3.46
CA ARG A 26 -32.98 13.17 3.42
C ARG A 26 -32.37 13.25 2.04
N MET A 27 -32.41 12.15 1.26
CA MET A 27 -31.86 12.09 -0.09
C MET A 27 -32.65 12.94 -1.09
N ARG A 28 -33.97 13.00 -0.97
CA ARG A 28 -34.80 13.81 -1.88
C ARG A 28 -34.50 15.30 -1.77
N ASP A 29 -34.19 15.78 -0.56
CA ASP A 29 -33.82 17.18 -0.35
C ASP A 29 -32.45 17.52 -0.94
N VAL A 30 -31.51 16.59 -0.90
CA VAL A 30 -30.13 16.75 -1.46
C VAL A 30 -30.17 16.75 -2.99
N LEU A 31 -30.92 15.84 -3.61
CA LEU A 31 -31.03 15.71 -5.08
C LEU A 31 -31.74 16.91 -5.73
N ALA A 32 -32.68 17.56 -5.02
CA ALA A 32 -33.44 18.70 -5.55
C ALA A 32 -32.59 19.98 -5.72
N THR A 33 -31.35 20.01 -5.24
CA THR A 33 -30.53 21.22 -5.17
C THR A 33 -29.31 21.22 -6.09
N ILE A 34 -29.05 20.13 -6.86
CA ILE A 34 -27.90 20.08 -7.79
C ILE A 34 -28.13 21.08 -8.94
N GLN A 35 -27.23 22.06 -9.05
CA GLN A 35 -27.20 23.03 -10.13
C GLN A 35 -26.44 22.46 -11.36
N ALA A 36 -26.68 23.01 -12.55
CA ALA A 36 -26.05 22.55 -13.79
C ALA A 36 -24.53 22.54 -13.73
N ASP A 37 -23.91 23.50 -13.04
CA ASP A 37 -22.47 23.57 -12.86
C ASP A 37 -21.95 22.44 -11.97
N GLN A 38 -22.70 22.04 -10.95
CA GLN A 38 -22.38 20.92 -10.07
C GLN A 38 -22.50 19.59 -10.81
N ASP A 39 -23.48 19.41 -11.70
CA ASP A 39 -23.63 18.21 -12.54
C ASP A 39 -22.43 18.05 -13.49
N ALA A 40 -21.92 19.13 -14.06
CA ALA A 40 -20.70 19.08 -14.88
C ALA A 40 -19.47 18.61 -14.10
N ILE A 41 -19.31 19.02 -12.85
CA ILE A 41 -18.23 18.57 -11.95
C ILE A 41 -18.39 17.09 -11.61
N ILE A 42 -19.61 16.65 -11.27
CA ILE A 42 -19.92 15.25 -10.93
C ILE A 42 -19.51 14.31 -12.07
N ARG A 43 -19.77 14.70 -13.32
CA ARG A 43 -19.52 13.89 -14.53
C ARG A 43 -18.16 14.08 -15.17
N ALA A 44 -17.32 14.96 -14.64
CA ALA A 44 -15.99 15.17 -15.18
C ALA A 44 -15.14 13.86 -15.13
N SER A 45 -14.23 13.68 -16.09
CA SER A 45 -13.36 12.50 -16.15
C SER A 45 -12.59 12.26 -14.86
N SER A 46 -12.33 11.00 -14.53
CA SER A 46 -11.49 10.59 -13.38
C SER A 46 -10.00 10.40 -13.74
N ARG A 47 -9.59 10.69 -14.97
CA ARG A 47 -8.23 10.37 -15.43
C ARG A 47 -7.13 11.27 -14.85
N ASP A 48 -7.53 12.46 -14.38
CA ASP A 48 -6.65 13.50 -13.85
C ASP A 48 -7.13 13.96 -12.47
N ALA A 49 -6.35 14.84 -11.84
CA ALA A 49 -6.78 15.50 -10.61
C ALA A 49 -7.80 16.59 -10.92
N LEU A 50 -8.97 16.51 -10.29
CA LEU A 50 -10.02 17.53 -10.34
C LEU A 50 -10.05 18.31 -9.03
N VAL A 51 -9.88 19.63 -9.10
CA VAL A 51 -9.99 20.51 -7.93
C VAL A 51 -11.35 21.20 -7.95
N VAL A 52 -12.10 21.05 -6.85
CA VAL A 52 -13.41 21.69 -6.62
C VAL A 52 -13.24 22.73 -5.51
N ASP A 53 -13.14 23.98 -5.92
CA ASP A 53 -12.97 25.11 -5.01
C ASP A 53 -14.29 25.85 -4.78
N GLY A 54 -14.56 26.24 -3.54
CA GLY A 54 -15.77 27.00 -3.22
C GLY A 54 -15.90 27.34 -1.73
N GLY A 55 -16.58 28.42 -1.41
CA GLY A 55 -16.79 28.86 -0.05
C GLY A 55 -17.69 27.91 0.78
N PRO A 56 -17.84 28.18 2.08
CA PRO A 56 -18.74 27.42 2.95
C PRO A 56 -20.18 27.39 2.43
N GLY A 57 -20.85 26.25 2.55
CA GLY A 57 -22.27 26.09 2.19
C GLY A 57 -22.55 26.04 0.69
N THR A 58 -21.57 25.98 -0.20
CA THR A 58 -21.77 25.85 -1.66
C THR A 58 -22.11 24.43 -2.12
N GLY A 59 -22.21 23.46 -1.20
CA GLY A 59 -22.57 22.09 -1.51
C GLY A 59 -21.41 21.21 -1.99
N LYS A 60 -20.16 21.59 -1.76
CA LYS A 60 -18.94 20.83 -2.17
C LYS A 60 -18.99 19.36 -1.77
N THR A 61 -19.28 19.08 -0.51
CA THR A 61 -19.39 17.71 0.02
C THR A 61 -20.47 16.90 -0.73
N VAL A 62 -21.60 17.52 -1.03
CA VAL A 62 -22.67 16.87 -1.81
C VAL A 62 -22.18 16.51 -3.20
N VAL A 63 -21.46 17.42 -3.86
CA VAL A 63 -20.84 17.17 -5.16
C VAL A 63 -19.83 16.03 -5.08
N ALA A 64 -18.99 15.98 -4.04
CA ALA A 64 -18.02 14.90 -3.83
C ALA A 64 -18.69 13.53 -3.68
N LEU A 65 -19.78 13.43 -2.89
CA LEU A 65 -20.52 12.20 -2.69
C LEU A 65 -21.22 11.71 -3.97
N HIS A 66 -21.89 12.61 -4.68
CA HIS A 66 -22.52 12.28 -5.96
C HIS A 66 -21.49 11.91 -7.02
N ARG A 67 -20.33 12.54 -7.01
CA ARG A 67 -19.22 12.19 -7.89
C ARG A 67 -18.69 10.79 -7.57
N ALA A 68 -18.51 10.43 -6.29
CA ALA A 68 -18.12 9.07 -5.90
C ALA A 68 -19.07 8.03 -6.49
N ALA A 69 -20.37 8.21 -6.28
CA ALA A 69 -21.40 7.31 -6.80
C ALA A 69 -21.43 7.29 -8.34
N TYR A 70 -21.34 8.44 -8.99
CA TYR A 70 -21.31 8.51 -10.45
C TYR A 70 -20.09 7.77 -11.04
N LEU A 71 -18.90 8.00 -10.50
CA LEU A 71 -17.66 7.39 -10.96
C LEU A 71 -17.68 5.87 -10.81
N MET A 72 -18.17 5.35 -9.69
CA MET A 72 -18.32 3.91 -9.46
C MET A 72 -19.25 3.27 -10.50
N HIS A 73 -20.34 3.94 -10.84
CA HIS A 73 -21.32 3.43 -11.82
C HIS A 73 -20.84 3.61 -13.27
N ALA A 74 -20.19 4.73 -13.60
CA ALA A 74 -19.83 5.08 -14.96
C ALA A 74 -18.51 4.44 -15.43
N GLU A 75 -17.58 4.13 -14.52
CA GLU A 75 -16.24 3.65 -14.86
C GLU A 75 -15.95 2.29 -14.21
N GLN A 76 -16.05 1.20 -14.99
CA GLN A 76 -15.80 -0.17 -14.55
C GLN A 76 -14.40 -0.35 -13.89
N ARG A 77 -13.40 0.40 -14.31
CA ARG A 77 -12.06 0.43 -13.70
C ARG A 77 -12.12 0.78 -12.20
N LEU A 78 -12.99 1.70 -11.82
CA LEU A 78 -13.11 2.18 -10.44
C LEU A 78 -13.86 1.20 -9.55
N SER A 79 -14.80 0.44 -10.10
CA SER A 79 -15.50 -0.63 -9.37
C SER A 79 -14.57 -1.77 -8.96
N HIS A 80 -13.50 -2.05 -9.73
CA HIS A 80 -12.51 -3.07 -9.39
C HIS A 80 -11.38 -2.53 -8.51
N GLY A 81 -10.90 -1.32 -8.77
CA GLY A 81 -9.79 -0.69 -8.04
C GLY A 81 -10.18 0.05 -6.77
N GLY A 82 -11.49 0.26 -6.56
CA GLY A 82 -12.03 0.96 -5.40
C GLY A 82 -11.84 2.47 -5.40
N ILE A 83 -12.71 3.16 -4.67
CA ILE A 83 -12.59 4.59 -4.37
C ILE A 83 -12.34 4.75 -2.87
N LEU A 84 -11.37 5.58 -2.51
CA LEU A 84 -11.14 6.02 -1.15
C LEU A 84 -11.70 7.43 -0.97
N PHE A 85 -12.61 7.59 0.00
CA PHE A 85 -13.15 8.89 0.41
C PHE A 85 -12.51 9.30 1.75
N VAL A 86 -11.79 10.41 1.74
CA VAL A 86 -11.09 10.93 2.91
C VAL A 86 -11.80 12.17 3.41
N GLY A 87 -12.22 12.15 4.67
CA GLY A 87 -12.86 13.28 5.33
C GLY A 87 -12.11 13.78 6.55
N PRO A 88 -12.50 14.94 7.09
CA PRO A 88 -11.73 15.63 8.14
C PRO A 88 -11.82 14.95 9.52
N HIS A 89 -12.98 14.34 9.87
CA HIS A 89 -13.22 13.72 11.17
C HIS A 89 -14.34 12.69 11.15
N ARG A 90 -14.35 11.75 12.10
CA ARG A 90 -15.29 10.61 12.14
C ARG A 90 -16.79 11.00 12.21
N PRO A 91 -17.25 12.01 13.00
CA PRO A 91 -18.65 12.41 12.98
C PRO A 91 -19.15 12.85 11.60
N TYR A 92 -18.29 13.47 10.80
CA TYR A 92 -18.57 13.80 9.42
C TYR A 92 -18.67 12.54 8.56
N LEU A 93 -17.74 11.60 8.73
CA LEU A 93 -17.72 10.33 7.99
C LEU A 93 -18.94 9.46 8.28
N ALA A 94 -19.48 9.47 9.49
CA ALA A 94 -20.71 8.76 9.82
C ALA A 94 -21.90 9.25 8.96
N TYR A 95 -21.96 10.55 8.65
CA TYR A 95 -22.92 11.08 7.69
C TYR A 95 -22.66 10.58 6.26
N VAL A 96 -21.41 10.54 5.82
CA VAL A 96 -20.99 10.04 4.50
C VAL A 96 -21.34 8.55 4.33
N GLU A 97 -21.05 7.74 5.35
CA GLU A 97 -21.34 6.30 5.37
C GLU A 97 -22.84 6.00 5.33
N ASP A 98 -23.68 6.85 5.90
CA ASP A 98 -25.14 6.74 5.80
C ASP A 98 -25.67 7.12 4.40
N VAL A 99 -24.99 8.01 3.69
CA VAL A 99 -25.42 8.55 2.40
C VAL A 99 -24.97 7.66 1.24
N LEU A 100 -23.73 7.19 1.20
CA LEU A 100 -23.18 6.40 0.09
C LEU A 100 -23.97 5.13 -0.23
N PRO A 101 -24.34 4.26 0.74
CA PRO A 101 -25.17 3.09 0.45
C PRO A 101 -26.56 3.45 -0.11
N SER A 102 -27.09 4.62 0.30
CA SER A 102 -28.36 5.11 -0.24
C SER A 102 -28.25 5.55 -1.72
N LEU A 103 -27.01 5.77 -2.20
CA LEU A 103 -26.68 5.98 -3.62
C LEU A 103 -26.37 4.66 -4.36
N GLY A 104 -26.43 3.51 -3.65
CA GLY A 104 -26.22 2.18 -4.23
C GLY A 104 -24.76 1.70 -4.23
N GLU A 105 -23.87 2.35 -3.44
CA GLU A 105 -22.43 2.11 -3.48
C GLU A 105 -21.87 1.62 -2.14
N ASP A 106 -21.68 0.28 -2.03
CA ASP A 106 -21.09 -0.34 -0.84
C ASP A 106 -19.55 -0.50 -0.94
N SER A 107 -18.96 -0.18 -2.09
CA SER A 107 -17.53 -0.41 -2.38
C SER A 107 -16.65 0.83 -2.20
N VAL A 108 -17.21 1.98 -1.84
CA VAL A 108 -16.44 3.18 -1.48
C VAL A 108 -15.95 3.03 -0.05
N ARG A 109 -14.62 3.08 0.12
CA ARG A 109 -14.02 3.06 1.46
C ARG A 109 -13.94 4.48 2.00
N VAL A 110 -14.35 4.64 3.25
CA VAL A 110 -14.43 5.96 3.90
C VAL A 110 -13.52 5.97 5.11
N CYS A 111 -12.64 6.98 5.23
CA CYS A 111 -11.72 7.08 6.36
C CYS A 111 -11.29 8.53 6.64
N THR A 112 -10.71 8.75 7.81
CA THR A 112 -9.87 9.92 8.11
C THR A 112 -8.40 9.60 7.83
N VAL A 113 -7.54 10.61 7.72
CA VAL A 113 -6.07 10.39 7.60
C VAL A 113 -5.52 9.54 8.76
N PRO A 114 -5.89 9.78 10.03
CA PRO A 114 -5.46 8.92 11.14
C PRO A 114 -5.83 7.44 11.00
N ASP A 115 -6.95 7.12 10.38
CA ASP A 115 -7.39 5.72 10.22
C ASP A 115 -6.47 4.89 9.32
N MET A 116 -5.65 5.54 8.49
CA MET A 116 -4.74 4.89 7.55
C MET A 116 -3.50 4.28 8.21
N VAL A 117 -3.26 4.58 9.48
CA VAL A 117 -2.10 4.09 10.25
C VAL A 117 -2.60 3.41 11.53
N PRO A 118 -2.10 2.23 11.90
CA PRO A 118 -2.54 1.53 13.11
C PRO A 118 -2.48 2.37 14.38
N GLU A 119 -1.45 3.23 14.51
CA GLU A 119 -1.28 4.13 15.65
C GLU A 119 -2.31 5.26 15.71
N GLY A 120 -2.94 5.56 14.58
CA GLY A 120 -3.97 6.58 14.46
C GLY A 120 -5.41 6.08 14.65
N ARG A 121 -5.65 4.79 14.91
CA ARG A 121 -7.00 4.21 15.05
C ARG A 121 -7.85 4.86 16.15
N ASP A 122 -7.23 5.43 17.17
CA ASP A 122 -7.89 6.25 18.20
C ASP A 122 -7.89 7.75 17.85
N GLY A 123 -7.87 8.08 16.56
CA GLY A 123 -7.58 9.39 15.98
C GLY A 123 -8.27 10.60 16.58
N ASP A 124 -9.52 10.49 17.00
CA ASP A 124 -10.27 11.58 17.66
C ASP A 124 -9.73 11.93 19.06
N ARG A 125 -8.92 11.05 19.68
CA ARG A 125 -8.30 11.22 20.99
C ARG A 125 -6.80 11.46 20.90
N MET A 126 -6.22 11.38 19.71
CA MET A 126 -4.80 11.57 19.51
C MET A 126 -4.42 13.05 19.71
N ALA A 127 -3.42 13.29 20.54
CA ALA A 127 -2.95 14.66 20.80
C ALA A 127 -2.30 15.25 19.55
N GLU A 128 -2.52 16.55 19.34
CA GLU A 128 -1.69 17.31 18.41
C GLU A 128 -0.33 17.63 19.03
N GLU A 129 0.67 17.83 18.19
CA GLU A 129 1.99 18.29 18.63
C GLU A 129 1.87 19.66 19.31
N PRO A 130 2.22 19.78 20.61
CA PRO A 130 2.04 21.03 21.33
C PRO A 130 3.06 22.09 20.93
N ASP A 131 4.29 21.72 20.58
CA ASP A 131 5.32 22.65 20.14
C ASP A 131 5.07 23.10 18.69
N PRO A 132 4.89 24.41 18.43
CA PRO A 132 4.61 24.91 17.08
C PRO A 132 5.74 24.66 16.07
N LEU A 133 7.01 24.69 16.51
CA LEU A 133 8.16 24.43 15.65
C LEU A 133 8.20 22.94 15.27
N CYS A 134 8.06 22.05 16.24
CA CYS A 134 7.99 20.61 16.03
C CYS A 134 6.80 20.25 15.11
N ARG A 135 5.63 20.84 15.35
CA ARG A 135 4.44 20.67 14.50
C ARG A 135 4.71 21.08 13.07
N SER A 136 5.28 22.26 12.84
CA SER A 136 5.62 22.75 11.50
C SER A 136 6.61 21.85 10.78
N LEU A 137 7.63 21.36 11.46
CA LEU A 137 8.63 20.45 10.90
C LEU A 137 7.99 19.13 10.45
N LYS A 138 7.14 18.52 11.29
CA LYS A 138 6.48 17.24 11.00
C LYS A 138 5.39 17.35 9.96
N SER A 139 4.77 18.52 9.82
CA SER A 139 3.76 18.77 8.78
C SER A 139 4.37 18.97 7.39
N GLY A 140 5.65 19.31 7.31
CA GLY A 140 6.37 19.43 6.05
C GLY A 140 6.84 18.09 5.48
N SER A 141 7.00 17.99 4.16
CA SER A 141 7.45 16.77 3.47
C SER A 141 8.92 16.40 3.71
N ARG A 142 9.77 17.36 4.14
CA ARG A 142 11.21 17.14 4.30
C ARG A 142 11.60 16.08 5.33
N LEU A 143 10.78 15.86 6.37
CA LEU A 143 11.05 14.80 7.34
C LEU A 143 10.77 13.40 6.78
N LEU A 144 9.99 13.26 5.70
CA LEU A 144 9.87 12.00 4.98
C LEU A 144 11.22 11.58 4.37
N ASP A 145 12.02 12.55 3.88
CA ASP A 145 13.40 12.27 3.43
C ASP A 145 14.30 11.76 4.56
N ALA A 146 14.08 12.25 5.79
CA ALA A 146 14.80 11.76 6.97
C ALA A 146 14.43 10.29 7.30
N VAL A 147 13.17 9.91 7.15
CA VAL A 147 12.72 8.52 7.29
C VAL A 147 13.38 7.63 6.24
N ALA A 148 13.39 8.05 4.98
CA ALA A 148 14.08 7.33 3.91
C ALA A 148 15.59 7.21 4.18
N ALA A 149 16.23 8.25 4.71
CA ALA A 149 17.63 8.21 5.11
C ALA A 149 17.87 7.26 6.29
N ALA A 150 16.92 7.17 7.24
CA ALA A 150 16.99 6.25 8.37
C ALA A 150 16.92 4.78 7.93
N VAL A 151 16.09 4.44 6.96
CA VAL A 151 16.05 3.09 6.37
C VAL A 151 17.37 2.78 5.67
N ARG A 152 17.83 3.67 4.78
CA ARG A 152 19.12 3.49 4.07
C ARG A 152 20.32 3.40 5.01
N TYR A 153 20.26 3.96 6.21
CA TYR A 153 21.32 3.78 7.20
C TYR A 153 21.49 2.31 7.61
N HIS A 154 20.44 1.54 7.58
CA HIS A 154 20.45 0.10 7.88
C HIS A 154 20.72 -0.78 6.65
N GLU A 155 20.88 -0.20 5.46
CA GLU A 155 21.12 -0.88 4.18
C GLU A 155 22.57 -0.68 3.69
N GLN A 156 23.51 -0.57 4.63
CA GLN A 156 24.92 -0.38 4.29
C GLN A 156 25.65 -1.71 4.27
N ALA A 157 26.12 -2.10 3.09
CA ALA A 157 26.93 -3.30 2.92
C ALA A 157 28.18 -3.27 3.83
N PRO A 158 28.55 -4.41 4.44
CA PRO A 158 29.79 -4.54 5.21
C PRO A 158 31.02 -4.19 4.35
N ARG A 159 31.96 -3.45 4.95
CA ARG A 159 33.20 -3.02 4.27
C ARG A 159 34.39 -3.92 4.56
N ASP A 160 34.26 -4.80 5.56
CA ASP A 160 35.28 -5.71 5.96
C ASP A 160 35.05 -7.11 5.37
N ARG A 161 36.14 -7.81 5.09
CA ARG A 161 36.08 -9.20 4.68
C ARG A 161 35.57 -10.08 5.80
N LEU A 162 34.74 -11.06 5.46
CA LEU A 162 34.27 -12.08 6.38
C LEU A 162 34.80 -13.43 5.96
N LEU A 163 35.48 -14.12 6.86
CA LEU A 163 35.89 -15.51 6.68
C LEU A 163 34.80 -16.43 7.23
N VAL A 164 34.31 -17.33 6.40
CA VAL A 164 33.31 -18.33 6.73
C VAL A 164 33.90 -19.71 6.60
N GLU A 165 34.05 -20.41 7.73
CA GLU A 165 34.54 -21.79 7.74
C GLU A 165 33.46 -22.75 7.23
N THR A 166 33.82 -23.59 6.26
CA THR A 166 32.96 -24.69 5.79
C THR A 166 33.66 -26.05 6.02
N PRO A 167 32.94 -27.17 5.96
CA PRO A 167 33.55 -28.50 6.14
C PRO A 167 34.64 -28.85 5.11
N TRP A 168 34.70 -28.15 4.00
CA TRP A 168 35.64 -28.45 2.90
C TRP A 168 36.76 -27.43 2.76
N ARG A 169 36.40 -26.13 2.86
CA ARG A 169 37.36 -25.00 2.77
C ARG A 169 36.76 -23.75 3.40
N ASP A 170 37.62 -22.82 3.69
CA ASP A 170 37.19 -21.47 4.11
C ASP A 170 36.76 -20.66 2.90
N VAL A 171 35.61 -19.99 3.03
CA VAL A 171 35.05 -19.09 2.05
C VAL A 171 35.26 -17.66 2.53
N VAL A 172 35.91 -16.84 1.71
CA VAL A 172 36.11 -15.42 1.98
C VAL A 172 35.01 -14.62 1.28
N ILE A 173 34.25 -13.86 2.05
CA ILE A 173 33.26 -12.94 1.51
C ILE A 173 33.92 -11.58 1.40
N GLU A 174 34.11 -11.13 0.19
CA GLU A 174 34.64 -9.80 -0.11
C GLU A 174 33.55 -8.74 0.02
N PRO A 175 33.90 -7.46 0.29
CA PRO A 175 32.93 -6.36 0.35
C PRO A 175 32.09 -6.21 -0.92
N ASP A 176 32.62 -6.50 -2.09
CA ASP A 176 31.93 -6.40 -3.37
C ASP A 176 30.78 -7.42 -3.47
N ALA A 177 30.93 -8.64 -2.95
CA ALA A 177 29.88 -9.64 -2.91
C ALA A 177 28.70 -9.18 -2.02
N TRP A 178 28.99 -8.49 -0.91
CA TRP A 178 27.95 -7.85 -0.10
C TRP A 178 27.25 -6.73 -0.86
N ALA A 179 28.00 -5.87 -1.56
CA ALA A 179 27.44 -4.75 -2.29
C ALA A 179 26.51 -5.23 -3.42
N GLU A 180 26.95 -6.23 -4.21
CA GLU A 180 26.13 -6.83 -5.27
C GLU A 180 24.86 -7.47 -4.73
N ALA A 181 24.95 -8.18 -3.59
CA ALA A 181 23.76 -8.76 -2.96
C ALA A 181 22.78 -7.70 -2.45
N PHE A 182 23.28 -6.56 -1.94
CA PHE A 182 22.44 -5.46 -1.45
C PHE A 182 21.75 -4.70 -2.59
N ASP A 183 22.31 -4.72 -3.79
CA ASP A 183 21.75 -4.11 -4.99
C ASP A 183 20.81 -5.07 -5.77
N ALA A 184 20.67 -6.34 -5.34
CA ALA A 184 19.86 -7.34 -6.03
C ALA A 184 18.35 -7.06 -6.01
N PRO A 185 17.73 -6.53 -4.91
CA PRO A 185 16.30 -6.28 -4.88
C PRO A 185 15.89 -5.23 -5.90
N ALA A 186 14.66 -5.39 -6.44
CA ALA A 186 14.10 -4.43 -7.35
C ALA A 186 13.92 -3.06 -6.68
N PRO A 187 14.14 -1.94 -7.39
CA PRO A 187 13.92 -0.61 -6.84
C PRO A 187 12.51 -0.43 -6.29
N GLY A 188 12.41 0.00 -5.03
CA GLY A 188 11.14 0.20 -4.33
C GLY A 188 10.65 -1.02 -3.55
N THR A 189 11.36 -2.14 -3.54
CA THR A 189 11.09 -3.25 -2.62
C THR A 189 11.32 -2.78 -1.17
N ALA A 190 10.36 -3.04 -0.28
CA ALA A 190 10.48 -2.64 1.10
C ALA A 190 11.59 -3.43 1.82
N HIS A 191 12.30 -2.78 2.75
CA HIS A 191 13.49 -3.31 3.42
C HIS A 191 13.34 -4.75 3.96
N ASN A 192 12.28 -5.00 4.72
CA ASN A 192 12.04 -6.33 5.28
C ASN A 192 11.64 -7.37 4.21
N ASP A 193 11.01 -6.93 3.14
CA ASP A 193 10.59 -7.79 2.03
C ASP A 193 11.79 -8.16 1.15
N ALA A 194 12.73 -7.23 0.95
CA ALA A 194 13.96 -7.42 0.20
C ALA A 194 14.95 -8.40 0.87
N ARG A 195 14.83 -8.60 2.18
CA ARG A 195 15.79 -9.32 3.00
C ARG A 195 16.17 -10.71 2.50
N ASP A 196 15.21 -11.45 1.97
CA ASP A 196 15.50 -12.79 1.46
C ASP A 196 16.11 -12.77 0.07
N GLU A 197 15.72 -11.79 -0.76
CA GLU A 197 16.34 -11.59 -2.07
C GLU A 197 17.84 -11.27 -1.89
N VAL A 198 18.16 -10.40 -0.93
CA VAL A 198 19.55 -10.08 -0.56
C VAL A 198 20.29 -11.33 -0.06
N TRP A 199 19.65 -12.13 0.81
CA TRP A 199 20.26 -13.37 1.31
C TRP A 199 20.50 -14.37 0.21
N ASP A 200 19.52 -14.59 -0.67
CA ASP A 200 19.61 -15.53 -1.77
C ASP A 200 20.63 -15.09 -2.82
N ALA A 201 20.72 -13.80 -3.10
CA ALA A 201 21.74 -13.23 -3.98
C ALA A 201 23.15 -13.44 -3.42
N LEU A 202 23.35 -13.16 -2.12
CA LEU A 202 24.64 -13.39 -1.47
C LEU A 202 25.06 -14.86 -1.54
N ILE A 203 24.17 -15.78 -1.17
CA ILE A 203 24.47 -17.22 -1.21
C ILE A 203 24.73 -17.66 -2.65
N GLY A 204 23.93 -17.19 -3.62
CA GLY A 204 24.09 -17.50 -5.04
C GLY A 204 25.48 -17.10 -5.58
N ALA A 205 25.90 -15.86 -5.31
CA ALA A 205 27.22 -15.36 -5.71
C ALA A 205 28.36 -16.19 -5.09
N LEU A 206 28.26 -16.49 -3.79
CA LEU A 206 29.27 -17.30 -3.11
C LEU A 206 29.36 -18.74 -3.64
N VAL A 207 28.21 -19.30 -4.03
CA VAL A 207 28.17 -20.64 -4.64
C VAL A 207 28.76 -20.60 -6.04
N GLU A 208 28.48 -19.59 -6.84
CA GLU A 208 29.03 -19.42 -8.18
C GLU A 208 30.56 -19.29 -8.16
N ASP A 209 31.10 -18.51 -7.22
CA ASP A 209 32.52 -18.24 -7.11
C ASP A 209 33.34 -19.41 -6.54
N HIS A 210 32.74 -20.28 -5.70
CA HIS A 210 33.48 -21.25 -4.90
C HIS A 210 33.09 -22.71 -5.18
N ALA A 211 32.01 -22.99 -5.92
CA ALA A 211 31.66 -24.35 -6.29
C ALA A 211 32.58 -24.86 -7.42
N ASP A 212 32.98 -26.13 -7.34
CA ASP A 212 33.76 -26.81 -8.37
C ASP A 212 33.47 -28.32 -8.37
N ASP A 213 34.24 -29.11 -9.13
CA ASP A 213 34.05 -30.58 -9.25
C ASP A 213 34.23 -31.30 -7.90
N ASP A 214 35.09 -30.79 -7.02
CA ASP A 214 35.33 -31.34 -5.69
C ASP A 214 34.32 -30.87 -4.64
N LEU A 215 33.67 -29.72 -4.87
CA LEU A 215 32.64 -29.12 -3.99
C LEU A 215 31.39 -28.78 -4.76
N PRO A 216 30.44 -29.71 -4.85
CA PRO A 216 29.17 -29.48 -5.57
C PRO A 216 28.37 -28.30 -5.04
N ALA A 217 27.85 -27.46 -5.93
CA ALA A 217 27.11 -26.25 -5.64
C ALA A 217 26.00 -26.46 -4.57
N ARG A 218 25.25 -27.55 -4.66
CA ARG A 218 24.19 -27.88 -3.68
C ARG A 218 24.71 -28.15 -2.27
N ALA A 219 25.90 -28.73 -2.15
CA ALA A 219 26.52 -29.00 -0.85
C ALA A 219 27.01 -27.72 -0.21
N LEU A 220 27.65 -26.85 -1.00
CA LEU A 220 28.12 -25.54 -0.57
C LEU A 220 26.94 -24.63 -0.18
N ASP A 221 25.90 -24.50 -1.01
CA ASP A 221 24.70 -23.75 -0.71
C ASP A 221 24.11 -24.11 0.66
N ARG A 222 23.88 -25.42 0.89
CA ARG A 222 23.35 -25.91 2.17
C ARG A 222 24.25 -25.53 3.35
N SER A 223 25.58 -25.68 3.19
CA SER A 223 26.56 -25.37 4.24
C SER A 223 26.55 -23.88 4.57
N LEU A 224 26.55 -23.01 3.55
CA LEU A 224 26.54 -21.55 3.73
C LEU A 224 25.23 -21.11 4.41
N ARG A 225 24.07 -21.61 3.96
CA ARG A 225 22.77 -21.29 4.59
C ARG A 225 22.68 -21.72 6.05
N GLN A 226 23.36 -22.80 6.44
CA GLN A 226 23.40 -23.29 7.83
C GLN A 226 24.53 -22.68 8.66
N ASN A 227 25.43 -21.90 8.05
CA ASN A 227 26.55 -21.32 8.75
C ASN A 227 26.14 -20.21 9.70
N THR A 228 26.31 -20.43 11.01
CA THR A 228 25.88 -19.50 12.05
C THR A 228 26.67 -18.18 12.07
N ALA A 229 27.93 -18.19 11.64
CA ALA A 229 28.73 -16.97 11.57
C ALA A 229 28.22 -16.07 10.44
N LEU A 230 27.96 -16.66 9.27
CA LEU A 230 27.39 -15.94 8.13
C LEU A 230 25.99 -15.41 8.43
N GLN A 231 25.13 -16.23 9.04
CA GLN A 231 23.79 -15.79 9.44
C GLN A 231 23.83 -14.60 10.41
N ARG A 232 24.75 -14.62 11.40
CA ARG A 232 24.92 -13.49 12.35
C ARG A 232 25.43 -12.24 11.65
N ALA A 233 26.38 -12.38 10.74
CA ALA A 233 26.90 -11.26 9.96
C ALA A 233 25.79 -10.64 9.08
N PHE A 234 24.98 -11.49 8.44
CA PHE A 234 23.84 -11.04 7.64
C PHE A 234 22.79 -10.33 8.48
N VAL A 235 22.41 -10.88 9.64
CA VAL A 235 21.46 -10.23 10.56
C VAL A 235 21.97 -8.86 11.04
N ALA A 236 23.28 -8.72 11.24
CA ALA A 236 23.89 -7.45 11.61
C ALA A 236 23.93 -6.45 10.44
N ALA A 237 24.15 -6.93 9.22
CA ALA A 237 24.26 -6.12 8.00
C ALA A 237 22.87 -5.72 7.44
N TRP A 238 21.87 -6.61 7.53
CA TRP A 238 20.49 -6.39 7.10
C TRP A 238 19.51 -6.80 8.21
N PRO A 239 19.35 -5.98 9.27
CA PRO A 239 18.45 -6.29 10.38
C PRO A 239 16.98 -6.23 9.94
N VAL A 240 16.11 -6.96 10.63
CA VAL A 240 14.66 -6.74 10.51
C VAL A 240 14.33 -5.46 11.27
N LEU A 241 13.70 -4.52 10.59
CA LEU A 241 13.33 -3.21 11.13
C LEU A 241 11.87 -3.18 11.59
N ASP A 242 11.61 -2.48 12.71
CA ASP A 242 10.26 -2.10 13.16
C ASP A 242 10.00 -0.65 12.71
N PRO A 243 8.99 -0.39 11.87
CA PRO A 243 8.70 0.97 11.40
C PRO A 243 8.52 1.99 12.52
N ALA A 244 7.77 1.64 13.57
CA ALA A 244 7.59 2.51 14.72
C ALA A 244 8.89 2.67 15.53
N GLY A 245 9.73 1.64 15.58
CA GLY A 245 11.05 1.70 16.21
C GLY A 245 11.99 2.68 15.51
N VAL A 246 12.05 2.67 14.18
CA VAL A 246 12.91 3.60 13.41
C VAL A 246 12.48 5.06 13.64
N ILE A 247 11.18 5.34 13.66
CA ILE A 247 10.68 6.70 13.99
C ILE A 247 11.00 7.08 15.45
N ALA A 248 10.85 6.14 16.39
CA ALA A 248 11.20 6.35 17.78
C ALA A 248 12.70 6.69 17.94
N ASP A 249 13.58 6.00 17.22
CA ASP A 249 15.02 6.22 17.24
C ASP A 249 15.39 7.61 16.69
N LEU A 250 14.68 8.12 15.67
CA LEU A 250 14.86 9.49 15.17
C LEU A 250 14.60 10.53 16.27
N TRP A 251 13.60 10.29 17.14
CA TRP A 251 13.25 11.23 18.22
C TRP A 251 14.09 11.03 19.49
N ALA A 252 14.56 9.82 19.77
CA ALA A 252 15.29 9.47 20.99
C ALA A 252 16.81 9.63 20.84
N VAL A 253 17.37 9.49 19.63
CA VAL A 253 18.82 9.41 19.40
C VAL A 253 19.30 10.62 18.57
N PRO A 254 19.78 11.71 19.20
CA PRO A 254 20.15 12.93 18.49
C PRO A 254 21.26 12.74 17.44
N ALA A 255 22.16 11.76 17.65
CA ALA A 255 23.21 11.45 16.70
C ALA A 255 22.63 10.81 15.43
N PHE A 256 21.62 9.95 15.56
CA PHE A 256 20.93 9.33 14.44
C PHE A 256 20.12 10.36 13.64
N LEU A 257 19.34 11.23 14.31
CA LEU A 257 18.62 12.32 13.65
C LEU A 257 19.57 13.25 12.87
N ARG A 258 20.77 13.54 13.42
CA ARG A 258 21.77 14.37 12.73
C ARG A 258 22.27 13.72 11.43
N VAL A 259 22.43 12.42 11.42
CA VAL A 259 22.85 11.67 10.22
C VAL A 259 21.73 11.64 9.19
N CYS A 260 20.48 11.39 9.62
CA CYS A 260 19.34 11.22 8.72
C CYS A 260 18.77 12.56 8.22
N ALA A 261 18.90 13.63 9.02
CA ALA A 261 18.42 14.98 8.70
C ALA A 261 19.50 16.04 8.90
N PRO A 262 20.59 16.02 8.11
CA PRO A 262 21.73 16.93 8.28
C PRO A 262 21.38 18.40 8.03
N TRP A 263 20.25 18.67 7.37
CA TRP A 263 19.76 20.02 7.08
C TRP A 263 19.07 20.71 8.27
N LEU A 264 18.73 19.96 9.34
CA LEU A 264 18.11 20.53 10.52
C LEU A 264 19.13 21.31 11.36
N GLY A 265 18.73 22.48 11.85
CA GLY A 265 19.48 23.24 12.83
C GLY A 265 19.42 22.63 14.24
N ASP A 266 20.26 23.10 15.17
CA ASP A 266 20.29 22.56 16.54
C ASP A 266 18.96 22.76 17.27
N ALA A 267 18.33 23.93 17.11
CA ALA A 267 17.03 24.23 17.71
C ALA A 267 15.91 23.31 17.15
N GLU A 268 15.94 23.01 15.87
CA GLU A 268 14.96 22.11 15.23
C GLU A 268 15.14 20.68 15.71
N ARG A 269 16.40 20.20 15.83
CA ARG A 269 16.70 18.88 16.38
C ARG A 269 16.27 18.73 17.83
N GLU A 270 16.48 19.79 18.64
CA GLU A 270 16.03 19.76 20.04
C GLU A 270 14.51 19.79 20.16
N ALA A 271 13.81 20.54 19.31
CA ALA A 271 12.33 20.55 19.26
C ALA A 271 11.73 19.18 18.90
N LEU A 272 12.42 18.40 18.06
CA LEU A 272 11.98 17.05 17.67
C LEU A 272 12.29 16.00 18.73
N ARG A 273 13.18 16.29 19.68
CA ARG A 273 13.60 15.34 20.71
C ARG A 273 12.47 15.06 21.70
N ARG A 274 12.31 13.78 22.07
CA ARG A 274 11.31 13.32 23.04
C ARG A 274 11.92 12.37 24.08
N GLU A 275 11.45 12.47 25.33
CA GLU A 275 11.75 11.50 26.40
C GLU A 275 11.03 10.18 26.17
N ASP A 276 9.72 10.25 25.87
CA ASP A 276 8.95 9.10 25.41
C ASP A 276 8.84 9.14 23.89
N ALA A 277 9.73 8.41 23.24
CA ALA A 277 9.84 8.38 21.78
C ALA A 277 8.62 7.78 21.08
N ARG A 278 7.79 7.03 21.79
CA ARG A 278 6.56 6.40 21.26
C ARG A 278 5.27 7.13 21.66
N ALA A 279 5.36 8.27 22.34
CA ALA A 279 4.20 9.14 22.59
C ALA A 279 3.80 9.86 21.28
N TRP A 280 3.13 9.12 20.40
CA TRP A 280 2.78 9.60 19.07
C TRP A 280 1.79 10.75 19.13
N THR A 281 2.00 11.73 18.25
CA THR A 281 1.06 12.82 17.96
C THR A 281 0.51 12.67 16.55
N ARG A 282 -0.57 13.38 16.22
CA ARG A 282 -1.18 13.34 14.89
C ARG A 282 -0.17 13.59 13.77
N GLN A 283 0.79 14.49 14.01
CA GLN A 283 1.82 14.86 13.04
C GLN A 283 2.90 13.77 12.83
N ASP A 284 2.97 12.76 13.69
CA ASP A 284 3.86 11.62 13.48
C ASP A 284 3.28 10.58 12.48
N LEU A 285 1.97 10.59 12.25
CA LEU A 285 1.29 9.57 11.45
C LEU A 285 1.80 9.48 10.00
N PRO A 286 2.02 10.58 9.27
CA PRO A 286 2.60 10.50 7.93
C PRO A 286 4.02 9.92 7.91
N LEU A 287 4.81 10.15 8.95
CA LEU A 287 6.17 9.61 9.09
C LEU A 287 6.14 8.11 9.39
N LEU A 288 5.20 7.67 10.23
CA LEU A 288 4.95 6.26 10.50
C LEU A 288 4.47 5.51 9.26
N ASP A 289 3.60 6.13 8.46
CA ASP A 289 3.14 5.59 7.18
C ASP A 289 4.29 5.47 6.17
N GLU A 290 5.15 6.49 6.05
CA GLU A 290 6.35 6.44 5.23
C GLU A 290 7.29 5.31 5.66
N ALA A 291 7.55 5.21 6.97
CA ALA A 291 8.38 4.14 7.51
C ALA A 291 7.79 2.75 7.19
N ARG A 292 6.47 2.57 7.29
CA ARG A 292 5.81 1.31 6.91
C ARG A 292 5.95 0.99 5.44
N ALA A 293 5.81 1.99 4.58
CA ALA A 293 5.95 1.81 3.14
C ALA A 293 7.37 1.41 2.74
N LEU A 294 8.39 2.03 3.36
CA LEU A 294 9.80 1.78 3.05
C LEU A 294 10.34 0.51 3.72
N ILE A 295 9.87 0.19 4.91
CA ILE A 295 10.38 -0.93 5.71
C ILE A 295 9.61 -2.22 5.43
N GLY A 296 8.31 -2.12 5.16
CA GLY A 296 7.40 -3.27 5.07
C GLY A 296 6.97 -3.79 6.45
N ASP A 297 6.06 -4.74 6.45
CA ASP A 297 5.60 -5.40 7.68
C ASP A 297 6.57 -6.55 8.05
N PRO A 298 7.20 -6.50 9.24
CA PRO A 298 8.09 -7.60 9.70
C PRO A 298 7.41 -8.98 9.72
N ALA A 299 6.11 -9.00 10.01
CA ALA A 299 5.30 -10.23 10.00
C ALA A 299 4.66 -10.50 8.63
N GLY A 300 4.55 -9.49 7.76
CA GLY A 300 3.90 -9.57 6.45
C GLY A 300 4.67 -10.43 5.47
N ALA A 301 5.99 -10.29 5.43
CA ALA A 301 6.86 -11.11 4.60
C ALA A 301 6.72 -12.60 4.96
N HIS A 302 6.70 -12.93 6.26
CA HIS A 302 6.46 -14.29 6.74
C HIS A 302 5.06 -14.80 6.41
N ARG A 303 4.04 -13.95 6.52
CA ARG A 303 2.66 -14.32 6.16
C ARG A 303 2.51 -14.54 4.66
N ARG A 304 3.06 -13.65 3.82
CA ARG A 304 3.04 -13.81 2.35
C ARG A 304 3.70 -15.11 1.92
N ARG A 305 4.90 -15.43 2.39
CA ARG A 305 5.60 -16.68 2.06
C ARG A 305 4.84 -17.92 2.49
N ARG A 306 4.27 -17.88 3.69
CA ARG A 306 3.47 -19.01 4.16
C ARG A 306 2.24 -19.19 3.28
N GLN A 307 1.63 -18.10 2.83
CA GLN A 307 0.50 -18.14 1.91
C GLN A 307 0.94 -18.64 0.53
N GLU A 308 2.03 -18.12 0.00
CA GLU A 308 2.61 -18.55 -1.27
C GLU A 308 2.99 -20.04 -1.25
N ALA A 309 3.59 -20.51 -0.15
CA ALA A 309 3.92 -21.92 0.03
C ALA A 309 2.65 -22.79 0.07
N VAL A 310 1.62 -22.39 0.81
CA VAL A 310 0.32 -23.09 0.85
C VAL A 310 -0.32 -23.10 -0.54
N THR A 311 -0.31 -21.95 -1.22
CA THR A 311 -0.85 -21.83 -2.59
C THR A 311 -0.08 -22.71 -3.58
N ALA A 312 1.26 -22.75 -3.46
CA ALA A 312 2.10 -23.61 -4.29
C ALA A 312 1.84 -25.11 -4.03
N GLU A 313 1.73 -25.52 -2.75
CA GLU A 313 1.37 -26.90 -2.39
C GLU A 313 -0.02 -27.28 -2.91
N GLU A 314 -1.01 -26.39 -2.80
CA GLU A 314 -2.34 -26.61 -3.34
C GLU A 314 -2.33 -26.71 -4.87
N ARG A 315 -1.51 -25.88 -5.55
CA ARG A 315 -1.34 -25.95 -7.01
C ARG A 315 -0.69 -27.25 -7.44
N GLU A 316 0.41 -27.66 -6.79
CA GLU A 316 1.04 -28.96 -7.06
C GLU A 316 0.09 -30.15 -6.79
N TYR A 317 -0.72 -30.06 -5.73
CA TYR A 317 -1.72 -31.09 -5.43
C TYR A 317 -2.78 -31.17 -6.52
N ARG A 318 -3.30 -30.00 -6.96
CA ARG A 318 -4.30 -29.94 -8.06
C ARG A 318 -3.73 -30.46 -9.38
N GLU A 319 -2.50 -30.07 -9.74
CA GLU A 319 -1.81 -30.59 -10.94
C GLU A 319 -1.65 -32.11 -10.89
N ARG A 320 -1.24 -32.63 -9.74
CA ARG A 320 -1.07 -34.08 -9.55
C ARG A 320 -2.40 -34.82 -9.67
N VAL A 321 -3.45 -34.32 -9.04
CA VAL A 321 -4.80 -34.91 -9.14
C VAL A 321 -5.31 -34.85 -10.59
N LEU A 322 -5.06 -33.76 -11.31
CA LEU A 322 -5.43 -33.60 -12.69
C LEU A 322 -4.67 -34.56 -13.58
N ASP A 323 -3.37 -34.75 -13.39
CA ASP A 323 -2.53 -35.70 -14.13
C ASP A 323 -2.93 -37.15 -13.84
N GLU A 324 -3.30 -37.49 -12.58
CA GLU A 324 -3.85 -38.80 -12.23
C GLU A 324 -5.21 -39.06 -12.89
N LEU A 325 -6.11 -38.06 -12.95
CA LEU A 325 -7.39 -38.14 -13.61
C LEU A 325 -7.24 -38.33 -15.14
N LEU A 326 -6.32 -37.56 -15.75
CA LEU A 326 -6.05 -37.69 -17.19
C LEU A 326 -5.37 -39.03 -17.54
N ALA A 327 -4.46 -39.53 -16.69
CA ALA A 327 -3.83 -40.84 -16.87
C ALA A 327 -4.81 -41.99 -16.65
N ALA A 328 -5.81 -41.82 -15.79
CA ALA A 328 -6.86 -42.85 -15.58
C ALA A 328 -7.85 -42.93 -16.73
N ASP A 329 -7.97 -41.91 -17.59
CA ASP A 329 -8.87 -41.87 -18.73
C ASP A 329 -8.30 -42.59 -19.96
N ASP A 330 -6.97 -42.71 -20.09
CA ASP A 330 -6.31 -43.46 -21.16
C ASP A 330 -6.56 -44.99 -21.08
N ASP A 331 -7.01 -45.54 -19.94
CA ASP A 331 -7.18 -46.96 -19.70
C ASP A 331 -8.64 -47.48 -19.68
N LYS A 332 -9.66 -46.62 -19.71
CA LYS A 332 -11.08 -47.02 -19.71
C LYS A 332 -11.98 -46.02 -20.41
N GLU A 333 -12.70 -46.50 -21.47
CA GLU A 333 -13.96 -45.94 -21.96
C GLU A 333 -14.98 -45.85 -20.79
N SER A 334 -14.90 -44.82 -19.95
CA SER A 334 -15.85 -44.63 -18.88
C SER A 334 -16.72 -43.41 -19.14
N ALA A 335 -18.03 -43.66 -19.23
CA ALA A 335 -19.09 -42.69 -19.50
C ALA A 335 -19.21 -41.54 -18.43
N ILE A 336 -18.38 -41.54 -17.40
CA ILE A 336 -18.40 -40.53 -16.32
C ILE A 336 -17.50 -39.33 -16.66
N THR A 337 -16.42 -39.58 -17.39
CA THR A 337 -15.46 -38.52 -17.78
C THR A 337 -16.04 -37.62 -18.87
N GLY A 338 -16.83 -38.16 -19.81
CA GLY A 338 -17.49 -37.38 -20.86
C GLY A 338 -18.57 -36.41 -20.35
N PHE A 339 -19.03 -36.57 -19.12
CA PHE A 339 -20.03 -35.65 -18.54
C PHE A 339 -19.40 -34.45 -17.79
N PHE A 340 -18.15 -34.63 -17.25
CA PHE A 340 -17.43 -33.58 -16.54
C PHE A 340 -16.37 -32.88 -17.39
N PHE A 341 -15.85 -33.55 -18.43
CA PHE A 341 -14.78 -33.04 -19.27
C PHE A 341 -15.16 -33.13 -20.74
N GLY A 342 -16.26 -32.45 -21.14
CA GLY A 342 -16.50 -32.20 -22.56
C GLY A 342 -15.30 -31.53 -23.23
N GLU A 343 -15.18 -31.65 -24.56
CA GLU A 343 -14.05 -31.32 -25.48
C GLU A 343 -13.04 -30.19 -25.07
N ASP A 344 -13.09 -29.64 -23.85
CA ASP A 344 -12.31 -28.50 -23.38
C ASP A 344 -11.53 -28.77 -22.08
N SER A 345 -10.70 -29.82 -22.08
CA SER A 345 -9.78 -30.14 -20.97
C SER A 345 -8.80 -28.99 -20.67
N ALA A 346 -8.50 -28.13 -21.65
CA ALA A 346 -7.71 -26.94 -21.50
C ALA A 346 -8.42 -25.88 -20.64
N GLY A 347 -9.71 -25.64 -20.85
CA GLY A 347 -10.52 -24.71 -20.10
C GLY A 347 -10.72 -25.11 -18.63
N VAL A 348 -10.86 -26.43 -18.39
CA VAL A 348 -10.95 -26.94 -17.00
C VAL A 348 -9.61 -26.82 -16.27
N ARG A 349 -8.50 -27.07 -16.99
CA ARG A 349 -7.14 -26.84 -16.40
C ARG A 349 -6.90 -25.38 -16.06
N GLU A 350 -7.30 -24.47 -16.95
CA GLU A 350 -7.20 -23.02 -16.71
C GLU A 350 -8.07 -22.58 -15.52
N MET A 351 -9.30 -23.08 -15.39
CA MET A 351 -10.21 -22.80 -14.29
C MET A 351 -9.70 -23.35 -12.94
N LEU A 352 -9.05 -24.53 -12.92
CA LEU A 352 -8.48 -25.13 -11.70
C LEU A 352 -7.17 -24.44 -11.25
N LEU A 353 -6.48 -23.78 -12.17
CA LEU A 353 -5.25 -23.04 -11.92
C LEU A 353 -5.48 -21.52 -11.77
N ASP A 354 -6.73 -21.07 -11.84
CA ASP A 354 -7.07 -19.66 -11.66
C ASP A 354 -6.67 -19.17 -10.25
N GLU A 355 -5.70 -18.28 -10.22
CA GLU A 355 -5.18 -17.67 -8.99
C GLU A 355 -6.23 -16.82 -8.25
N ASP A 356 -7.21 -16.28 -8.98
CA ASP A 356 -8.27 -15.46 -8.40
C ASP A 356 -9.31 -16.28 -7.61
N ALA A 357 -9.34 -17.61 -7.83
CA ALA A 357 -10.18 -18.53 -7.06
C ALA A 357 -9.64 -18.91 -5.68
N LEU A 358 -8.39 -18.53 -5.36
CA LEU A 358 -7.77 -18.82 -4.06
C LEU A 358 -8.11 -17.71 -3.03
N PRO A 359 -8.36 -18.08 -1.75
CA PRO A 359 -8.62 -17.08 -0.70
C PRO A 359 -7.40 -16.19 -0.53
N ARG A 360 -7.55 -14.90 -0.88
CA ARG A 360 -6.54 -13.87 -0.62
C ARG A 360 -6.65 -13.44 0.83
N LEU A 361 -5.49 -13.31 1.51
CA LEU A 361 -5.46 -12.66 2.82
C LEU A 361 -5.86 -11.19 2.65
N ASP A 362 -6.76 -10.74 3.52
CA ASP A 362 -7.17 -9.32 3.57
C ASP A 362 -5.93 -8.47 3.89
N ALA A 363 -5.35 -7.87 2.87
CA ALA A 363 -4.37 -6.80 3.06
C ALA A 363 -5.09 -5.64 3.76
N ASP A 364 -4.40 -4.86 4.57
CA ASP A 364 -4.98 -3.68 5.24
C ASP A 364 -5.77 -2.86 4.21
N ALA A 365 -7.08 -2.79 4.41
CA ALA A 365 -8.02 -2.26 3.44
C ALA A 365 -7.75 -0.80 3.02
N LEU A 366 -6.94 -0.06 3.79
CA LEU A 366 -6.59 1.34 3.55
C LEU A 366 -5.16 1.53 3.00
N THR A 367 -4.43 0.45 2.74
CA THR A 367 -3.06 0.52 2.20
C THR A 367 -3.07 0.92 0.71
N GLY A 368 -4.13 0.57 -0.03
CA GLY A 368 -4.23 0.79 -1.47
C GLY A 368 -3.51 -0.29 -2.29
N PRO A 369 -3.18 -0.06 -3.57
CA PRO A 369 -3.52 1.16 -4.30
C PRO A 369 -5.01 1.31 -4.62
N PHE A 370 -5.50 2.55 -4.60
CA PHE A 370 -6.86 2.88 -5.02
C PHE A 370 -6.89 3.40 -6.45
N ALA A 371 -7.98 3.12 -7.16
CA ALA A 371 -8.17 3.61 -8.51
C ALA A 371 -8.53 5.11 -8.55
N HIS A 372 -9.15 5.64 -7.47
CA HIS A 372 -9.46 7.05 -7.31
C HIS A 372 -9.50 7.44 -5.83
N VAL A 373 -9.07 8.64 -5.50
CA VAL A 373 -9.17 9.19 -4.14
C VAL A 373 -9.94 10.50 -4.17
N ILE A 374 -10.91 10.62 -3.28
CA ILE A 374 -11.69 11.84 -3.06
C ILE A 374 -11.29 12.39 -1.69
N VAL A 375 -10.85 13.64 -1.65
CA VAL A 375 -10.45 14.32 -0.42
C VAL A 375 -11.40 15.49 -0.18
N ASP A 376 -12.12 15.48 0.92
CA ASP A 376 -12.95 16.63 1.33
C ASP A 376 -12.26 17.42 2.45
N GLU A 377 -12.52 18.71 2.51
CA GLU A 377 -11.83 19.71 3.37
C GLU A 377 -10.29 19.68 3.18
N ALA A 378 -9.85 19.53 1.93
CA ALA A 378 -8.45 19.35 1.55
C ALA A 378 -7.49 20.45 2.03
N GLN A 379 -8.01 21.66 2.35
CA GLN A 379 -7.24 22.76 2.91
C GLN A 379 -6.76 22.52 4.36
N GLU A 380 -7.26 21.47 5.01
CA GLU A 380 -6.80 21.10 6.36
C GLU A 380 -5.56 20.20 6.34
N LEU A 381 -5.25 19.59 5.19
CA LEU A 381 -4.14 18.65 5.06
C LEU A 381 -2.78 19.36 4.97
N SER A 382 -1.80 18.79 5.65
CA SER A 382 -0.39 19.17 5.56
C SER A 382 0.30 18.51 4.36
N ASP A 383 1.49 19.00 3.98
CA ASP A 383 2.30 18.42 2.90
C ASP A 383 2.65 16.94 3.17
N ALA A 384 2.93 16.58 4.43
CA ALA A 384 3.22 15.21 4.80
C ALA A 384 1.99 14.29 4.67
N GLU A 385 0.80 14.77 5.04
CA GLU A 385 -0.46 14.04 4.86
C GLU A 385 -0.82 13.89 3.36
N TRP A 386 -0.51 14.89 2.53
CA TRP A 386 -0.65 14.78 1.08
C TRP A 386 0.26 13.70 0.49
N ALA A 387 1.51 13.63 0.91
CA ALA A 387 2.43 12.57 0.47
C ALA A 387 1.90 11.17 0.82
N MET A 388 1.32 11.01 2.01
CA MET A 388 0.68 9.80 2.48
C MET A 388 -0.52 9.39 1.58
N LEU A 389 -1.35 10.34 1.16
CA LEU A 389 -2.48 10.10 0.26
C LEU A 389 -2.02 9.76 -1.16
N LEU A 390 -1.06 10.49 -1.71
CA LEU A 390 -0.56 10.29 -3.08
C LEU A 390 0.06 8.91 -3.26
N ARG A 391 0.67 8.34 -2.23
CA ARG A 391 1.18 6.96 -2.27
C ARG A 391 0.07 5.94 -2.50
N ARG A 392 -1.14 6.19 -2.00
CA ARG A 392 -2.30 5.31 -2.13
C ARG A 392 -3.00 5.39 -3.50
N VAL A 393 -2.64 6.38 -4.31
CA VAL A 393 -3.22 6.60 -5.65
C VAL A 393 -2.11 6.88 -6.69
N PRO A 394 -1.30 5.86 -7.05
CA PRO A 394 -0.18 6.04 -7.98
C PRO A 394 -0.59 6.59 -9.35
N SER A 395 -1.87 6.42 -9.72
CA SER A 395 -2.43 6.97 -10.95
C SER A 395 -2.64 8.48 -10.92
N HIS A 396 -2.52 9.13 -9.74
CA HIS A 396 -2.89 10.53 -9.49
C HIS A 396 -4.34 10.88 -9.88
N SER A 397 -5.24 9.89 -9.90
CA SER A 397 -6.67 10.06 -10.14
C SER A 397 -7.33 10.59 -8.88
N LEU A 398 -7.57 11.90 -8.79
CA LEU A 398 -7.97 12.58 -7.56
C LEU A 398 -9.19 13.47 -7.77
N THR A 399 -10.03 13.59 -6.76
CA THR A 399 -11.00 14.68 -6.61
C THR A 399 -10.69 15.41 -5.31
N ILE A 400 -10.25 16.64 -5.42
CA ILE A 400 -9.79 17.47 -4.31
C ILE A 400 -10.84 18.53 -4.07
N VAL A 401 -11.49 18.48 -2.92
CA VAL A 401 -12.59 19.39 -2.55
C VAL A 401 -12.16 20.24 -1.37
N GLY A 402 -12.26 21.55 -1.49
CA GLY A 402 -11.78 22.42 -0.44
C GLY A 402 -12.17 23.89 -0.63
N ASP A 403 -11.63 24.74 0.24
CA ASP A 403 -11.78 26.19 0.20
C ASP A 403 -10.40 26.84 0.28
N ARG A 404 -9.92 27.36 -0.83
CA ARG A 404 -8.60 28.03 -0.91
C ARG A 404 -8.48 29.22 0.03
N ALA A 405 -9.59 29.91 0.31
CA ALA A 405 -9.58 31.08 1.19
C ALA A 405 -9.34 30.69 2.66
N GLN A 406 -9.56 29.42 3.03
CA GLN A 406 -9.36 28.87 4.36
C GLN A 406 -8.08 28.04 4.50
N ALA A 407 -7.29 27.89 3.43
CA ALA A 407 -6.09 27.06 3.45
C ALA A 407 -5.07 27.56 4.50
N ARG A 408 -4.66 26.63 5.40
CA ARG A 408 -3.65 26.88 6.43
C ARG A 408 -2.22 26.63 5.92
N HIS A 409 -2.07 25.76 4.95
CA HIS A 409 -0.80 25.34 4.35
C HIS A 409 -0.97 25.42 2.83
N GLY A 410 -0.59 26.34 2.08
CA GLY A 410 -0.74 26.56 0.64
C GLY A 410 -1.53 25.46 -0.13
N PHE A 411 -2.62 25.85 -0.72
CA PHE A 411 -3.53 24.94 -1.49
C PHE A 411 -3.34 25.16 -3.00
#